data_5b62220986b7fe17bc5bf359f9f88041
#
_entry.id   5b62220986b7fe17bc5bf359f9f88041
#
_cell.length_a   1.000
_cell.length_b   1.000
_cell.length_c   1.000
_cell.angle_alpha   90.00
_cell.angle_beta   90.00
_cell.angle_gamma   90.00
#
_symmetry.space_group_name_H-M   'P 1'
#
loop_
_entity.id
_entity.type
_entity.pdbx_description
1 polymer ?
#
loop_
_entity_poly.entity_id
_entity_poly.type
_entity_poly.pdbx_seq_one_letter_code
_entity_poly.pdbx_strand_id
1 'polypeptide(L)'
;DFPTGQSKFVRDIPLPDFRPWSPEDPFLYEVQIITETDTVHSYFAMRKFSLGLDEKQQPKLFLNNQPYFFNGVLDQGYWPESLYTAPSDEAMIFDIRSMKDLGFNMIRKHVKVEPLRWYYHCDRLGMVVWQDMVNGGGKPFLPLVCYLPNLFPPVTTRIRDNLYWFFSRTSKKTRRKWEQEAMNLIDHLYNVPCIGLWVLFNEGWGQFNACDAAERIHALDPTRPIDATSGWYDQRCGDFHSVHNYFRPLEIYPDKGPLRGYVAEYEKRHKRRRRAAHYAVLPVAQHGVRAFVISEFGGLAQLVADHAAVSRAYGYGEYDSIEDWRTAVRSVLDSAESLESRGLAGYVYTQVSDVEEELNGLMTYDRRLNKFAQ
;
A
#
# COMPACT_ATOMS: atom_id res chain seq x y z
N ASP A 1 -38.00 -11.65 0.63
CA ASP A 1 -38.58 -11.90 -0.70
C ASP A 1 -38.20 -10.76 -1.64
N PHE A 2 -37.77 -11.11 -2.84
CA PHE A 2 -37.41 -10.14 -3.88
C PHE A 2 -38.61 -9.88 -4.79
N PRO A 3 -38.86 -8.60 -5.18
CA PRO A 3 -39.91 -8.32 -6.16
C PRO A 3 -39.63 -8.98 -7.50
N THR A 4 -40.57 -9.71 -8.05
CA THR A 4 -40.43 -10.31 -9.39
C THR A 4 -40.33 -9.22 -10.47
N GLY A 5 -39.37 -9.35 -11.37
CA GLY A 5 -39.18 -8.46 -12.51
C GLY A 5 -38.20 -7.29 -12.31
N GLN A 6 -37.53 -7.18 -11.17
CA GLN A 6 -36.45 -6.20 -10.96
C GLN A 6 -35.09 -6.85 -11.21
N SER A 7 -34.24 -6.17 -11.97
CA SER A 7 -32.86 -6.58 -12.24
C SER A 7 -31.87 -6.18 -11.14
N LYS A 8 -32.27 -5.30 -10.23
CA LYS A 8 -31.47 -4.82 -9.08
C LYS A 8 -32.37 -4.64 -7.87
N PHE A 9 -31.91 -5.15 -6.74
CA PHE A 9 -32.55 -5.00 -5.45
C PHE A 9 -31.52 -4.54 -4.41
N VAL A 10 -31.89 -3.57 -3.58
CA VAL A 10 -31.06 -3.06 -2.48
C VAL A 10 -31.88 -3.13 -1.20
N ARG A 11 -31.26 -3.67 -0.16
CA ARG A 11 -31.88 -3.73 1.16
C ARG A 11 -30.84 -3.52 2.25
N ASP A 12 -31.14 -2.64 3.18
CA ASP A 12 -30.34 -2.46 4.39
C ASP A 12 -30.71 -3.51 5.42
N ILE A 13 -29.72 -4.21 5.95
CA ILE A 13 -29.87 -5.21 6.99
C ILE A 13 -29.18 -4.68 8.25
N PRO A 14 -29.91 -4.29 9.30
CA PRO A 14 -29.30 -3.81 10.53
C PRO A 14 -28.58 -4.96 11.27
N LEU A 15 -27.38 -4.68 11.73
CA LEU A 15 -26.58 -5.58 12.58
C LEU A 15 -26.21 -4.83 13.86
N PRO A 16 -27.11 -4.78 14.88
CA PRO A 16 -26.90 -3.96 16.07
C PRO A 16 -25.69 -4.41 16.91
N ASP A 17 -25.45 -5.72 17.00
CA ASP A 17 -24.39 -6.32 17.80
C ASP A 17 -23.35 -7.01 16.91
N PHE A 18 -22.77 -6.25 15.98
CA PHE A 18 -21.79 -6.80 15.05
C PHE A 18 -20.43 -7.05 15.70
N ARG A 19 -19.75 -8.12 15.25
CA ARG A 19 -18.36 -8.43 15.57
C ARG A 19 -17.47 -7.80 14.49
N PRO A 20 -16.60 -6.87 14.86
CA PRO A 20 -15.73 -6.22 13.87
C PRO A 20 -14.61 -7.17 13.43
N TRP A 21 -14.20 -7.06 12.18
CA TRP A 21 -13.03 -7.74 11.63
C TRP A 21 -11.75 -6.96 11.97
N SER A 22 -10.73 -7.69 12.39
CA SER A 22 -9.36 -7.18 12.52
C SER A 22 -8.34 -8.27 12.19
N PRO A 23 -7.04 -7.96 12.05
CA PRO A 23 -5.99 -8.98 11.90
C PRO A 23 -5.95 -10.01 13.04
N GLU A 24 -6.30 -9.61 14.25
CA GLU A 24 -6.32 -10.46 15.45
C GLU A 24 -7.61 -11.28 15.54
N ASP A 25 -8.70 -10.76 14.98
CA ASP A 25 -10.02 -11.40 14.99
C ASP A 25 -10.68 -11.27 13.60
N PRO A 26 -10.25 -12.09 12.61
CA PRO A 26 -10.70 -11.98 11.22
C PRO A 26 -12.09 -12.61 11.01
N PHE A 27 -13.08 -12.09 11.70
CA PHE A 27 -14.44 -12.62 11.67
C PHE A 27 -15.16 -12.24 10.37
N LEU A 28 -15.65 -13.25 9.66
CA LEU A 28 -16.43 -13.10 8.43
C LEU A 28 -17.87 -13.55 8.66
N TYR A 29 -18.82 -12.74 8.21
CA TYR A 29 -20.23 -13.10 8.17
C TYR A 29 -20.53 -13.85 6.88
N GLU A 30 -21.09 -15.04 6.98
CA GLU A 30 -21.54 -15.81 5.83
C GLU A 30 -22.88 -15.26 5.30
N VAL A 31 -23.00 -15.21 3.99
CA VAL A 31 -24.21 -14.79 3.27
C VAL A 31 -24.62 -15.88 2.31
N GLN A 32 -25.89 -16.23 2.34
CA GLN A 32 -26.52 -17.08 1.33
C GLN A 32 -27.58 -16.29 0.58
N ILE A 33 -27.46 -16.27 -0.73
CA ILE A 33 -28.46 -15.69 -1.62
C ILE A 33 -29.16 -16.85 -2.30
N ILE A 34 -30.42 -17.08 -1.92
CA ILE A 34 -31.21 -18.20 -2.38
C ILE A 34 -32.24 -17.71 -3.39
N THR A 35 -32.22 -18.28 -4.60
CA THR A 35 -33.24 -18.10 -5.63
C THR A 35 -33.98 -19.42 -5.83
N GLU A 36 -35.02 -19.43 -6.67
CA GLU A 36 -35.77 -20.66 -6.98
C GLU A 36 -34.90 -21.75 -7.64
N THR A 37 -33.82 -21.35 -8.33
CA THR A 37 -33.00 -22.24 -9.17
C THR A 37 -31.54 -22.31 -8.73
N ASP A 38 -31.10 -21.44 -7.83
CA ASP A 38 -29.68 -21.35 -7.44
C ASP A 38 -29.48 -20.87 -6.00
N THR A 39 -28.36 -21.24 -5.40
CA THR A 39 -27.90 -20.74 -4.11
C THR A 39 -26.46 -20.27 -4.21
N VAL A 40 -26.26 -18.96 -4.04
CA VAL A 40 -24.93 -18.35 -4.05
C VAL A 40 -24.45 -18.14 -2.61
N HIS A 41 -23.27 -18.65 -2.29
CA HIS A 41 -22.59 -18.40 -1.03
C HIS A 41 -21.60 -17.25 -1.17
N SER A 42 -21.63 -16.33 -0.24
CA SER A 42 -20.75 -15.17 -0.18
C SER A 42 -20.43 -14.83 1.27
N TYR A 43 -19.68 -13.78 1.49
CA TYR A 43 -19.34 -13.28 2.83
C TYR A 43 -19.16 -11.77 2.82
N PHE A 44 -19.17 -11.19 4.01
CA PHE A 44 -18.74 -9.81 4.26
C PHE A 44 -18.10 -9.69 5.64
N ALA A 45 -17.48 -8.56 5.91
CA ALA A 45 -17.02 -8.23 7.25
C ALA A 45 -17.36 -6.79 7.63
N MET A 46 -17.54 -6.56 8.92
CA MET A 46 -17.77 -5.23 9.50
C MET A 46 -16.42 -4.67 9.94
N ARG A 47 -15.95 -3.66 9.26
CA ARG A 47 -14.67 -2.99 9.58
C ARG A 47 -14.69 -1.52 9.15
N LYS A 48 -13.84 -0.72 9.75
CA LYS A 48 -13.67 0.68 9.37
C LYS A 48 -12.19 1.04 9.37
N PHE A 49 -11.66 1.41 8.20
CA PHE A 49 -10.36 2.07 8.09
C PHE A 49 -10.58 3.59 8.02
N SER A 50 -9.79 4.34 8.75
CA SER A 50 -9.90 5.79 8.77
C SER A 50 -8.59 6.44 9.21
N LEU A 51 -8.52 7.76 9.06
CA LEU A 51 -7.46 8.59 9.64
C LEU A 51 -8.04 9.41 10.79
N GLY A 52 -7.20 9.68 11.76
CA GLY A 52 -7.55 10.48 12.92
C GLY A 52 -6.32 11.01 13.63
N LEU A 53 -6.54 11.73 14.70
CA LEU A 53 -5.48 12.15 15.61
C LEU A 53 -5.49 11.24 16.84
N ASP A 54 -4.32 10.77 17.24
CA ASP A 54 -4.17 10.05 18.50
C ASP A 54 -4.25 11.00 19.71
N GLU A 55 -4.09 10.47 20.91
CA GLU A 55 -4.10 11.24 22.16
C GLU A 55 -3.01 12.33 22.20
N LYS A 56 -1.91 12.13 21.45
CA LYS A 56 -0.80 13.09 21.32
C LYS A 56 -1.01 14.09 20.18
N GLN A 57 -2.19 14.11 19.56
CA GLN A 57 -2.51 14.94 18.39
C GLN A 57 -1.63 14.63 17.18
N GLN A 58 -1.18 13.37 17.06
CA GLN A 58 -0.43 12.87 15.90
C GLN A 58 -1.40 12.18 14.92
N PRO A 59 -1.28 12.46 13.61
CA PRO A 59 -2.08 11.77 12.61
C PRO A 59 -1.71 10.29 12.56
N LYS A 60 -2.71 9.44 12.68
CA LYS A 60 -2.56 7.97 12.68
C LYS A 60 -3.61 7.33 11.79
N LEU A 61 -3.33 6.10 11.39
CA LEU A 61 -4.31 5.18 10.85
C LEU A 61 -5.12 4.56 12.00
N PHE A 62 -6.40 4.35 11.74
CA PHE A 62 -7.35 3.76 12.68
C PHE A 62 -8.00 2.54 12.03
N LEU A 63 -8.11 1.48 12.80
CA LEU A 63 -8.95 0.34 12.50
C LEU A 63 -10.06 0.26 13.56
N ASN A 64 -11.32 0.22 13.11
CA ASN A 64 -12.48 0.15 13.99
C ASN A 64 -12.52 1.25 15.07
N ASN A 65 -12.13 2.48 14.68
CA ASN A 65 -12.05 3.67 15.52
C ASN A 65 -10.95 3.64 16.63
N GLN A 66 -10.02 2.71 16.56
CA GLN A 66 -8.85 2.66 17.42
C GLN A 66 -7.58 2.94 16.61
N PRO A 67 -6.61 3.70 17.14
CA PRO A 67 -5.30 3.83 16.50
C PRO A 67 -4.71 2.44 16.25
N TYR A 68 -4.23 2.20 15.04
CA TYR A 68 -3.69 0.91 14.65
C TYR A 68 -2.41 1.13 13.84
N PHE A 69 -1.31 0.53 14.27
CA PHE A 69 -0.03 0.63 13.59
C PHE A 69 0.10 -0.48 12.55
N PHE A 70 0.30 -0.10 11.28
CA PHE A 70 0.43 -1.05 10.20
C PHE A 70 1.89 -1.36 9.93
N ASN A 71 2.34 -2.51 10.41
CA ASN A 71 3.65 -3.06 10.10
C ASN A 71 3.53 -4.04 8.92
N GLY A 72 3.99 -3.59 7.78
CA GLY A 72 3.74 -4.27 6.52
C GLY A 72 4.98 -4.72 5.78
N VAL A 73 4.74 -5.53 4.77
CA VAL A 73 5.73 -6.05 3.84
C VAL A 73 5.26 -5.91 2.40
N LEU A 74 6.18 -5.59 1.48
CA LEU A 74 5.91 -5.46 0.06
C LEU A 74 5.80 -6.84 -0.59
N ASP A 75 4.80 -7.04 -1.44
CA ASP A 75 4.62 -8.27 -2.20
C ASP A 75 4.41 -7.97 -3.69
N GLN A 76 5.37 -8.33 -4.51
CA GLN A 76 5.29 -8.23 -5.96
C GLN A 76 4.49 -9.39 -6.59
N GLY A 77 4.34 -10.51 -5.88
CA GLY A 77 3.51 -11.65 -6.29
C GLY A 77 4.04 -12.43 -7.49
N TYR A 78 5.36 -12.62 -7.60
CA TYR A 78 5.99 -13.46 -8.62
C TYR A 78 6.33 -14.85 -8.07
N TRP A 79 6.29 -15.84 -8.96
CA TRP A 79 6.47 -17.26 -8.65
C TRP A 79 7.40 -17.93 -9.64
N PRO A 80 8.27 -18.85 -9.22
CA PRO A 80 9.21 -19.52 -10.14
C PRO A 80 8.51 -20.39 -11.18
N GLU A 81 7.41 -21.07 -10.84
CA GLU A 81 6.71 -22.00 -11.71
C GLU A 81 5.82 -21.30 -12.75
N SER A 82 5.22 -20.19 -12.39
CA SER A 82 4.10 -19.59 -13.12
C SER A 82 4.21 -18.07 -13.30
N LEU A 83 5.33 -17.51 -12.95
CA LEU A 83 5.68 -16.08 -13.03
C LEU A 83 4.66 -15.20 -12.30
N TYR A 84 3.63 -14.73 -12.99
CA TYR A 84 2.71 -13.70 -12.49
C TYR A 84 1.45 -14.27 -11.81
N THR A 85 1.31 -15.59 -11.75
CA THR A 85 0.15 -16.27 -11.15
C THR A 85 0.61 -17.22 -10.06
N ALA A 86 0.01 -17.18 -8.89
CA ALA A 86 0.30 -18.16 -7.85
C ALA A 86 -0.01 -19.59 -8.32
N PRO A 87 0.85 -20.59 -8.05
CA PRO A 87 0.67 -21.95 -8.54
C PRO A 87 -0.53 -22.66 -7.90
N SER A 88 -0.91 -22.30 -6.67
CA SER A 88 -2.06 -22.87 -5.97
C SER A 88 -2.56 -21.97 -4.85
N ASP A 89 -3.70 -22.32 -4.26
CA ASP A 89 -4.23 -21.64 -3.07
C ASP A 89 -3.31 -21.84 -1.86
N GLU A 90 -2.72 -23.04 -1.71
CA GLU A 90 -1.78 -23.35 -0.63
C GLU A 90 -0.54 -22.45 -0.69
N ALA A 91 -0.05 -22.16 -1.89
CA ALA A 91 1.07 -21.25 -2.08
C ALA A 91 0.71 -19.81 -1.63
N MET A 92 -0.47 -19.32 -2.00
CA MET A 92 -0.96 -18.01 -1.53
C MET A 92 -1.11 -17.98 -0.01
N ILE A 93 -1.69 -19.02 0.57
CA ILE A 93 -1.88 -19.17 2.03
C ILE A 93 -0.52 -19.22 2.73
N PHE A 94 0.46 -19.91 2.15
CA PHE A 94 1.80 -20.02 2.71
C PHE A 94 2.47 -18.65 2.83
N ASP A 95 2.47 -17.83 1.78
CA ASP A 95 3.07 -16.49 1.83
C ASP A 95 2.39 -15.61 2.89
N ILE A 96 1.03 -15.59 2.91
CA ILE A 96 0.26 -14.79 3.87
C ILE A 96 0.56 -15.23 5.31
N ARG A 97 0.55 -16.54 5.59
CA ARG A 97 0.84 -17.08 6.93
C ARG A 97 2.28 -16.82 7.35
N SER A 98 3.24 -17.05 6.45
CA SER A 98 4.65 -16.80 6.74
C SER A 98 4.89 -15.35 7.16
N MET A 99 4.25 -14.37 6.51
CA MET A 99 4.38 -12.97 6.91
C MET A 99 3.67 -12.70 8.24
N LYS A 100 2.52 -13.29 8.48
CA LYS A 100 1.82 -13.17 9.75
C LYS A 100 2.60 -13.78 10.92
N ASP A 101 3.21 -14.94 10.70
CA ASP A 101 4.05 -15.64 11.70
C ASP A 101 5.33 -14.84 12.03
N LEU A 102 5.83 -14.03 11.09
CA LEU A 102 6.90 -13.08 11.30
C LEU A 102 6.45 -11.78 12.00
N GLY A 103 5.15 -11.65 12.32
CA GLY A 103 4.59 -10.51 13.05
C GLY A 103 4.06 -9.38 12.17
N PHE A 104 4.06 -9.51 10.86
CA PHE A 104 3.44 -8.52 9.97
C PHE A 104 1.91 -8.63 10.01
N ASN A 105 1.24 -7.49 10.04
CA ASN A 105 -0.23 -7.40 10.02
C ASN A 105 -0.78 -6.89 8.70
N MET A 106 0.11 -6.51 7.76
CA MET A 106 -0.27 -5.94 6.47
C MET A 106 0.67 -6.39 5.35
N ILE A 107 0.11 -6.57 4.16
CA ILE A 107 0.83 -6.75 2.89
C ILE A 107 0.48 -5.60 1.96
N ARG A 108 1.48 -4.91 1.40
CA ARG A 108 1.28 -4.03 0.27
C ARG A 108 1.41 -4.82 -1.02
N LYS A 109 0.29 -5.02 -1.73
CA LYS A 109 0.29 -5.68 -3.04
C LYS A 109 0.75 -4.70 -4.10
N HIS A 110 1.99 -4.90 -4.57
CA HIS A 110 2.72 -3.94 -5.37
C HIS A 110 2.35 -4.02 -6.85
N VAL A 111 1.74 -2.94 -7.35
CA VAL A 111 1.36 -2.69 -8.75
C VAL A 111 0.68 -3.87 -9.48
N LYS A 112 0.04 -4.75 -8.73
CA LYS A 112 -0.57 -5.98 -9.20
C LYS A 112 -1.96 -6.18 -8.60
N VAL A 113 -2.86 -6.79 -9.38
CA VAL A 113 -4.17 -7.30 -8.91
C VAL A 113 -4.10 -8.81 -8.85
N GLU A 114 -4.46 -9.38 -7.72
CA GLU A 114 -4.54 -10.84 -7.53
C GLU A 114 -5.94 -11.37 -7.85
N PRO A 115 -6.11 -12.69 -8.04
CA PRO A 115 -7.44 -13.28 -8.11
C PRO A 115 -8.16 -13.12 -6.77
N LEU A 116 -9.51 -13.00 -6.80
CA LEU A 116 -10.33 -12.75 -5.59
C LEU A 116 -10.07 -13.73 -4.45
N ARG A 117 -9.70 -14.98 -4.75
CA ARG A 117 -9.35 -15.99 -3.74
C ARG A 117 -8.13 -15.62 -2.90
N TRP A 118 -7.16 -14.86 -3.44
CA TRP A 118 -6.03 -14.36 -2.66
C TRP A 118 -6.51 -13.37 -1.58
N TYR A 119 -7.40 -12.45 -1.95
CA TYR A 119 -8.00 -11.51 -0.99
C TYR A 119 -8.88 -12.26 0.02
N TYR A 120 -9.64 -13.27 -0.40
CA TYR A 120 -10.38 -14.11 0.53
C TYR A 120 -9.45 -14.77 1.56
N HIS A 121 -8.27 -15.21 1.14
CA HIS A 121 -7.29 -15.76 2.08
C HIS A 121 -6.75 -14.69 3.03
N CYS A 122 -6.52 -13.45 2.58
CA CYS A 122 -6.19 -12.33 3.46
C CYS A 122 -7.33 -12.02 4.43
N ASP A 123 -8.58 -12.00 3.95
CA ASP A 123 -9.76 -11.73 4.77
C ASP A 123 -9.90 -12.74 5.92
N ARG A 124 -9.82 -14.04 5.63
CA ARG A 124 -10.01 -15.10 6.64
C ARG A 124 -8.80 -15.36 7.53
N LEU A 125 -7.60 -14.97 7.10
CA LEU A 125 -6.37 -15.12 7.88
C LEU A 125 -6.04 -13.86 8.67
N GLY A 126 -6.74 -12.75 8.43
CA GLY A 126 -6.51 -11.50 9.11
C GLY A 126 -5.22 -10.81 8.66
N MET A 127 -5.09 -10.57 7.37
CA MET A 127 -3.98 -9.81 6.79
C MET A 127 -4.53 -8.59 6.07
N VAL A 128 -4.19 -7.39 6.55
CA VAL A 128 -4.57 -6.14 5.86
C VAL A 128 -3.85 -6.04 4.53
N VAL A 129 -4.51 -5.47 3.54
CA VAL A 129 -3.93 -5.24 2.21
C VAL A 129 -3.90 -3.75 1.91
N TRP A 130 -2.74 -3.23 1.57
CA TRP A 130 -2.60 -1.97 0.85
C TRP A 130 -2.50 -2.30 -0.64
N GLN A 131 -3.52 -1.87 -1.39
CA GLN A 131 -3.67 -2.26 -2.79
C GLN A 131 -3.19 -1.16 -3.72
N ASP A 132 -2.13 -1.46 -4.47
CA ASP A 132 -1.66 -0.56 -5.52
C ASP A 132 -2.56 -0.65 -6.76
N MET A 133 -2.75 0.51 -7.42
CA MET A 133 -3.20 0.53 -8.79
C MET A 133 -2.12 0.00 -9.71
N VAL A 134 -2.51 -0.63 -10.82
CA VAL A 134 -1.55 -1.08 -11.83
C VAL A 134 -0.95 0.15 -12.49
N ASN A 135 0.31 0.41 -12.19
CA ASN A 135 1.06 1.52 -12.78
C ASN A 135 1.60 1.12 -14.17
N GLY A 136 2.19 2.07 -14.83
CA GLY A 136 2.77 1.87 -16.14
C GLY A 136 2.86 3.20 -16.87
N GLY A 137 3.42 3.18 -18.06
CA GLY A 137 3.65 4.38 -18.87
C GLY A 137 4.56 4.04 -20.03
N GLY A 138 5.19 5.06 -20.62
CA GLY A 138 6.32 4.89 -21.53
C GLY A 138 7.59 4.58 -20.72
N LYS A 139 8.70 4.42 -21.44
CA LYS A 139 10.02 4.22 -20.80
C LYS A 139 10.42 5.50 -20.05
N PRO A 140 10.63 5.45 -18.72
CA PRO A 140 11.04 6.63 -17.97
C PRO A 140 12.50 6.97 -18.22
N PHE A 141 12.83 8.24 -18.04
CA PHE A 141 14.23 8.66 -18.00
C PHE A 141 14.73 8.48 -16.56
N LEU A 142 15.30 7.32 -16.29
CA LEU A 142 15.69 6.86 -14.94
C LEU A 142 16.49 7.89 -14.12
N PRO A 143 17.49 8.62 -14.69
CA PRO A 143 18.24 9.60 -13.91
C PRO A 143 17.36 10.67 -13.26
N LEU A 144 16.28 11.10 -13.91
CA LEU A 144 15.38 12.09 -13.35
C LEU A 144 14.32 11.45 -12.43
N VAL A 145 13.75 10.32 -12.86
CA VAL A 145 12.62 9.74 -12.13
C VAL A 145 13.06 9.01 -10.87
N CYS A 146 14.19 8.27 -10.90
CA CYS A 146 14.65 7.45 -9.80
C CYS A 146 15.76 8.10 -8.97
N TYR A 147 16.78 8.72 -9.60
CA TYR A 147 17.93 9.23 -8.83
C TYR A 147 17.68 10.62 -8.23
N LEU A 148 16.94 11.49 -8.90
CA LEU A 148 16.65 12.82 -8.39
C LEU A 148 15.93 12.81 -7.01
N PRO A 149 14.95 11.96 -6.76
CA PRO A 149 14.28 11.88 -5.44
C PRO A 149 15.23 11.50 -4.31
N ASN A 150 16.17 10.61 -4.59
CA ASN A 150 17.12 10.13 -3.58
C ASN A 150 18.22 11.13 -3.28
N LEU A 151 18.67 11.87 -4.30
CA LEU A 151 19.74 12.88 -4.15
C LEU A 151 19.20 14.22 -3.63
N PHE A 152 18.04 14.65 -4.12
CA PHE A 152 17.47 15.98 -3.84
C PHE A 152 15.97 15.92 -3.51
N PRO A 153 15.55 15.25 -2.42
CA PRO A 153 14.13 15.07 -2.06
C PRO A 153 13.31 16.40 -2.07
N PRO A 154 13.84 17.54 -1.57
CA PRO A 154 13.06 18.78 -1.56
C PRO A 154 12.72 19.34 -2.96
N VAL A 155 13.45 18.92 -4.01
CA VAL A 155 13.18 19.36 -5.38
C VAL A 155 11.99 18.63 -5.96
N THR A 156 11.84 17.35 -5.64
CA THR A 156 10.80 16.49 -6.22
C THR A 156 9.39 16.92 -5.82
N THR A 157 9.19 17.45 -4.61
CA THR A 157 7.92 18.00 -4.15
C THR A 157 7.49 19.29 -4.89
N ARG A 158 8.35 19.84 -5.74
CA ARG A 158 8.07 21.01 -6.56
C ARG A 158 7.74 20.66 -8.01
N ILE A 159 8.06 19.42 -8.42
CA ILE A 159 7.78 18.95 -9.78
C ILE A 159 6.30 18.54 -9.84
N ARG A 160 5.55 19.22 -10.74
CA ARG A 160 4.13 18.94 -10.93
C ARG A 160 3.94 17.76 -11.89
N ASP A 161 3.02 16.88 -11.56
CA ASP A 161 2.75 15.66 -12.32
C ASP A 161 1.86 15.87 -13.57
N ASN A 162 1.51 17.11 -13.87
CA ASN A 162 1.00 17.50 -15.18
C ASN A 162 2.11 17.70 -16.23
N LEU A 163 3.37 17.56 -15.84
CA LEU A 163 4.51 17.45 -16.75
C LEU A 163 4.58 16.02 -17.31
N TYR A 164 3.60 15.64 -18.11
CA TYR A 164 3.38 14.26 -18.57
C TYR A 164 4.58 13.62 -19.26
N TRP A 165 5.43 14.41 -19.93
CA TRP A 165 6.65 13.91 -20.57
C TRP A 165 7.69 13.43 -19.54
N PHE A 166 7.77 14.12 -18.40
CA PHE A 166 8.68 13.78 -17.32
C PHE A 166 8.34 12.42 -16.71
N PHE A 167 7.04 12.17 -16.49
CA PHE A 167 6.51 10.94 -15.92
C PHE A 167 6.15 9.87 -16.97
N SER A 168 6.58 10.05 -18.23
CA SER A 168 6.31 9.09 -19.34
C SER A 168 4.83 8.78 -19.59
N ARG A 169 3.95 9.80 -19.41
CA ARG A 169 2.48 9.73 -19.58
C ARG A 169 1.94 10.75 -20.58
N THR A 170 2.67 11.05 -21.65
CA THR A 170 2.29 12.06 -22.65
C THR A 170 0.98 11.77 -23.35
N SER A 171 0.68 10.51 -23.62
CA SER A 171 -0.53 10.09 -24.35
C SER A 171 -1.79 10.27 -23.51
N LYS A 172 -2.75 11.08 -23.98
CA LYS A 172 -4.07 11.21 -23.37
C LYS A 172 -4.84 9.88 -23.36
N LYS A 173 -4.64 9.02 -24.37
CA LYS A 173 -5.26 7.69 -24.44
C LYS A 173 -4.79 6.80 -23.28
N THR A 174 -3.47 6.79 -22.98
CA THR A 174 -2.95 5.96 -21.89
C THR A 174 -3.36 6.48 -20.51
N ARG A 175 -3.51 7.81 -20.34
CA ARG A 175 -4.04 8.38 -19.09
C ARG A 175 -5.50 7.95 -18.86
N ARG A 176 -6.36 8.07 -19.90
CA ARG A 176 -7.76 7.62 -19.81
C ARG A 176 -7.87 6.11 -19.57
N LYS A 177 -6.96 5.32 -20.18
CA LYS A 177 -6.94 3.86 -19.97
C LYS A 177 -6.64 3.55 -18.50
N TRP A 178 -5.63 4.19 -17.91
CA TRP A 178 -5.31 4.03 -16.49
C TRP A 178 -6.50 4.43 -15.60
N GLU A 179 -7.13 5.57 -15.87
CA GLU A 179 -8.31 6.02 -15.12
C GLU A 179 -9.43 4.96 -15.15
N GLN A 180 -9.72 4.40 -16.34
CA GLN A 180 -10.72 3.34 -16.48
C GLN A 180 -10.32 2.05 -15.75
N GLU A 181 -9.07 1.65 -15.85
CA GLU A 181 -8.55 0.46 -15.16
C GLU A 181 -8.61 0.63 -13.64
N ALA A 182 -8.26 1.81 -13.12
CA ALA A 182 -8.38 2.12 -11.70
C ALA A 182 -9.84 2.06 -11.21
N MET A 183 -10.78 2.63 -11.97
CA MET A 183 -12.21 2.54 -11.65
C MET A 183 -12.71 1.09 -11.65
N ASN A 184 -12.33 0.30 -12.65
CA ASN A 184 -12.70 -1.12 -12.74
C ASN A 184 -12.10 -1.93 -11.58
N LEU A 185 -10.89 -1.61 -11.15
CA LEU A 185 -10.23 -2.26 -10.00
C LEU A 185 -11.00 -1.96 -8.71
N ILE A 186 -11.38 -0.70 -8.48
CA ILE A 186 -12.19 -0.31 -7.32
C ILE A 186 -13.53 -1.08 -7.33
N ASP A 187 -14.24 -1.07 -8.45
CA ASP A 187 -15.53 -1.77 -8.58
C ASP A 187 -15.38 -3.27 -8.30
N HIS A 188 -14.33 -3.90 -8.87
CA HIS A 188 -14.05 -5.33 -8.70
C HIS A 188 -13.71 -5.71 -7.25
N LEU A 189 -12.96 -4.87 -6.53
CA LEU A 189 -12.46 -5.15 -5.18
C LEU A 189 -13.22 -4.40 -4.08
N TYR A 190 -14.30 -3.71 -4.41
CA TYR A 190 -15.04 -2.86 -3.46
C TYR A 190 -15.46 -3.60 -2.18
N ASN A 191 -15.96 -4.83 -2.34
CA ASN A 191 -16.48 -5.65 -1.25
C ASN A 191 -15.40 -6.44 -0.50
N VAL A 192 -14.12 -6.29 -0.82
CA VAL A 192 -13.03 -7.01 -0.15
C VAL A 192 -12.73 -6.36 1.21
N PRO A 193 -12.96 -7.05 2.34
CA PRO A 193 -12.79 -6.49 3.67
C PRO A 193 -11.36 -6.09 4.02
N CYS A 194 -10.37 -6.92 3.69
CA CYS A 194 -8.97 -6.73 4.09
C CYS A 194 -8.29 -5.52 3.43
N ILE A 195 -8.83 -5.00 2.31
CA ILE A 195 -8.23 -3.82 1.69
C ILE A 195 -8.44 -2.61 2.59
N GLY A 196 -7.32 -2.11 3.13
CA GLY A 196 -7.28 -1.01 4.08
C GLY A 196 -7.11 0.36 3.41
N LEU A 197 -6.42 0.43 2.28
CA LEU A 197 -6.23 1.66 1.51
C LEU A 197 -5.91 1.38 0.04
N TRP A 198 -6.05 2.41 -0.79
CA TRP A 198 -5.66 2.43 -2.19
C TRP A 198 -4.39 3.23 -2.39
N VAL A 199 -3.40 2.66 -3.11
CA VAL A 199 -2.17 3.35 -3.52
C VAL A 199 -2.26 3.65 -5.01
N LEU A 200 -2.24 4.93 -5.41
CA LEU A 200 -2.53 5.30 -6.79
C LEU A 200 -1.30 5.25 -7.69
N PHE A 201 -0.18 5.86 -7.25
CA PHE A 201 1.06 5.90 -8.02
C PHE A 201 2.24 5.50 -7.15
N ASN A 202 3.13 4.70 -7.74
CA ASN A 202 4.38 4.30 -7.13
C ASN A 202 5.54 5.02 -7.79
N GLU A 203 6.42 5.66 -7.00
CA GLU A 203 7.72 6.21 -7.39
C GLU A 203 7.72 7.14 -8.62
N GLY A 204 6.60 7.80 -8.90
CA GLY A 204 6.47 8.66 -10.06
C GLY A 204 6.36 7.92 -11.40
N TRP A 205 6.31 6.59 -11.41
CA TRP A 205 6.25 5.78 -12.63
C TRP A 205 4.90 5.92 -13.32
N GLY A 206 4.89 6.72 -14.37
CA GLY A 206 3.67 7.04 -15.09
C GLY A 206 2.66 7.84 -14.28
N GLN A 207 3.11 8.57 -13.26
CA GLN A 207 2.28 9.45 -12.44
C GLN A 207 1.73 10.61 -13.26
N PHE A 208 0.49 10.98 -13.01
CA PHE A 208 -0.14 12.16 -13.61
C PHE A 208 -1.37 12.57 -12.81
N ASN A 209 -1.58 13.88 -12.65
CA ASN A 209 -2.77 14.47 -12.04
C ASN A 209 -3.22 13.71 -10.76
N ALA A 210 -2.29 13.36 -9.88
CA ALA A 210 -2.55 12.48 -8.74
C ALA A 210 -3.66 13.02 -7.82
N CYS A 211 -3.77 14.35 -7.69
CA CYS A 211 -4.81 14.96 -6.87
C CYS A 211 -6.20 14.75 -7.47
N ASP A 212 -6.38 14.98 -8.77
CA ASP A 212 -7.65 14.73 -9.46
C ASP A 212 -8.00 13.23 -9.44
N ALA A 213 -6.99 12.36 -9.56
CA ALA A 213 -7.18 10.92 -9.45
C ALA A 213 -7.66 10.52 -8.05
N ALA A 214 -7.03 11.04 -7.00
CA ALA A 214 -7.42 10.77 -5.62
C ALA A 214 -8.85 11.22 -5.32
N GLU A 215 -9.26 12.41 -5.79
CA GLU A 215 -10.64 12.90 -5.64
C GLU A 215 -11.66 11.96 -6.31
N ARG A 216 -11.36 11.49 -7.53
CA ARG A 216 -12.24 10.57 -8.26
C ARG A 216 -12.34 9.21 -7.58
N ILE A 217 -11.23 8.65 -7.12
CA ILE A 217 -11.22 7.37 -6.41
C ILE A 217 -11.97 7.50 -5.07
N HIS A 218 -11.77 8.59 -4.33
CA HIS A 218 -12.52 8.85 -3.10
C HIS A 218 -14.03 8.97 -3.35
N ALA A 219 -14.44 9.55 -4.46
CA ALA A 219 -15.85 9.61 -4.84
C ALA A 219 -16.47 8.23 -5.15
N LEU A 220 -15.65 7.27 -5.60
CA LEU A 220 -16.07 5.88 -5.84
C LEU A 220 -16.04 5.05 -4.57
N ASP A 221 -15.02 5.22 -3.75
CA ASP A 221 -14.88 4.53 -2.47
C ASP A 221 -14.49 5.50 -1.34
N PRO A 222 -15.48 6.09 -0.66
CA PRO A 222 -15.24 6.98 0.48
C PRO A 222 -14.87 6.23 1.77
N THR A 223 -14.81 4.90 1.74
CA THR A 223 -14.63 4.06 2.94
C THR A 223 -13.18 3.69 3.19
N ARG A 224 -12.27 4.00 2.26
CA ARG A 224 -10.85 3.69 2.36
C ARG A 224 -9.98 4.92 2.14
N PRO A 225 -8.93 5.11 2.96
CA PRO A 225 -7.91 6.13 2.72
C PRO A 225 -7.16 5.92 1.40
N ILE A 226 -6.52 6.98 0.92
CA ILE A 226 -5.81 6.99 -0.37
C ILE A 226 -4.37 7.51 -0.20
N ASP A 227 -3.38 6.67 -0.54
CA ASP A 227 -2.02 7.11 -0.81
C ASP A 227 -1.89 7.52 -2.28
N ALA A 228 -1.94 8.81 -2.53
CA ALA A 228 -1.99 9.35 -3.89
C ALA A 228 -0.65 9.19 -4.63
N THR A 229 0.48 9.21 -3.89
CA THR A 229 1.83 9.19 -4.47
C THR A 229 2.79 8.50 -3.51
N SER A 230 2.92 7.20 -3.62
CA SER A 230 3.81 6.42 -2.77
C SER A 230 5.28 6.71 -3.11
N GLY A 231 6.02 7.16 -2.12
CA GLY A 231 7.44 7.35 -2.15
C GLY A 231 7.92 8.70 -2.63
N TRP A 232 7.74 9.03 -3.90
CA TRP A 232 8.35 10.21 -4.52
C TRP A 232 7.31 11.12 -5.15
N TYR A 233 7.72 12.33 -5.54
CA TYR A 233 6.92 13.30 -6.28
C TYR A 233 5.57 13.65 -5.65
N ASP A 234 5.56 13.76 -4.33
CA ASP A 234 4.37 14.11 -3.56
C ASP A 234 3.71 15.39 -4.08
N GLN A 235 2.45 15.27 -4.49
CA GLN A 235 1.64 16.38 -4.99
C GLN A 235 0.86 17.10 -3.87
N ARG A 236 1.04 16.67 -2.60
CA ARG A 236 0.40 17.23 -1.40
C ARG A 236 -1.10 17.01 -1.35
N CYS A 237 -1.53 15.87 -1.83
CA CYS A 237 -2.91 15.40 -1.80
C CYS A 237 -2.96 13.95 -1.33
N GLY A 238 -4.18 13.41 -1.23
CA GLY A 238 -4.41 12.14 -0.57
C GLY A 238 -4.26 12.24 0.94
N ASP A 239 -4.31 11.11 1.58
CA ASP A 239 -4.40 10.98 3.03
C ASP A 239 -3.04 10.77 3.71
N PHE A 240 -2.00 10.52 2.91
CA PHE A 240 -0.67 10.16 3.41
C PHE A 240 0.41 11.10 2.91
N HIS A 241 1.38 11.35 3.78
CA HIS A 241 2.73 11.72 3.40
C HIS A 241 3.57 10.45 3.41
N SER A 242 3.80 9.92 2.22
CA SER A 242 4.41 8.63 1.97
C SER A 242 5.84 8.80 1.46
N VAL A 243 6.78 8.04 2.01
CA VAL A 243 8.19 8.11 1.59
C VAL A 243 8.77 6.72 1.35
N HIS A 244 9.70 6.64 0.39
CA HIS A 244 10.60 5.50 0.22
C HIS A 244 11.99 5.88 0.71
N ASN A 245 12.59 5.02 1.52
CA ASN A 245 13.90 5.29 2.10
C ASN A 245 14.77 4.04 2.18
N TYR A 246 15.65 3.87 1.21
CA TYR A 246 16.61 2.76 1.16
C TYR A 246 18.03 3.15 1.53
N PHE A 247 18.34 4.47 1.61
CA PHE A 247 19.72 4.97 1.65
C PHE A 247 20.08 5.73 2.92
N ARG A 248 19.10 6.05 3.76
CA ARG A 248 19.32 6.93 4.92
C ARG A 248 18.86 6.24 6.19
N PRO A 249 19.55 6.49 7.32
CA PRO A 249 19.07 6.04 8.63
C PRO A 249 17.64 6.53 8.88
N LEU A 250 16.78 5.66 9.43
CA LEU A 250 15.37 5.98 9.67
C LEU A 250 15.20 6.99 10.80
N GLU A 251 16.18 7.08 11.71
CA GLU A 251 16.18 7.97 12.86
C GLU A 251 16.17 9.46 12.49
N ILE A 252 16.46 9.79 11.20
CA ILE A 252 16.30 11.16 10.71
C ILE A 252 14.86 11.65 10.73
N TYR A 253 13.89 10.72 10.78
CA TYR A 253 12.47 11.06 10.82
C TYR A 253 11.99 11.23 12.27
N PRO A 254 11.00 12.09 12.55
CA PRO A 254 10.45 13.12 11.64
C PRO A 254 11.24 14.44 11.68
N ASP A 255 12.33 14.55 12.44
CA ASP A 255 12.98 15.84 12.80
C ASP A 255 13.65 16.53 11.62
N LYS A 256 14.16 15.78 10.65
CA LYS A 256 14.69 16.29 9.38
C LYS A 256 13.83 15.90 8.18
N GLY A 257 12.80 15.13 8.43
CA GLY A 257 11.79 14.82 7.44
C GLY A 257 10.83 16.01 7.24
N PRO A 258 10.02 15.97 6.22
CA PRO A 258 9.14 17.07 5.83
C PRO A 258 8.03 17.40 6.84
N LEU A 259 7.88 16.64 7.94
CA LEU A 259 6.70 16.73 8.80
C LEU A 259 6.53 18.04 9.57
N ARG A 260 7.55 18.56 10.24
CA ARG A 260 7.39 19.81 11.02
C ARG A 260 7.49 21.09 10.19
N GLY A 261 8.50 21.17 9.34
CA GLY A 261 8.67 22.32 8.45
C GLY A 261 7.62 22.35 7.33
N TYR A 262 7.16 21.18 6.91
CA TYR A 262 6.28 21.01 5.78
C TYR A 262 4.82 21.37 6.09
N VAL A 263 4.27 20.99 7.24
CA VAL A 263 2.91 21.36 7.66
C VAL A 263 2.82 22.86 7.87
N ALA A 264 3.77 23.46 8.59
CA ALA A 264 3.80 24.91 8.82
C ALA A 264 4.01 25.71 7.53
N GLU A 265 4.87 25.24 6.62
CA GLU A 265 5.11 25.89 5.33
C GLU A 265 3.96 25.68 4.33
N TYR A 266 3.34 24.50 4.35
CA TYR A 266 2.15 24.17 3.59
C TYR A 266 0.97 25.07 4.00
N GLU A 267 0.66 25.19 5.27
CA GLU A 267 -0.38 26.08 5.77
C GLU A 267 -0.11 27.55 5.44
N LYS A 268 1.15 28.00 5.56
CA LYS A 268 1.57 29.36 5.26
C LYS A 268 1.42 29.71 3.77
N ARG A 269 1.73 28.76 2.87
CA ARG A 269 1.60 28.93 1.41
C ARG A 269 0.17 28.82 0.92
N HIS A 270 -0.66 27.96 1.54
CA HIS A 270 -2.03 27.71 1.09
C HIS A 270 -3.03 28.74 1.62
N LYS A 271 -2.78 29.38 2.77
CA LYS A 271 -3.51 30.58 3.17
C LYS A 271 -3.42 31.72 2.13
N ARG A 272 -2.32 31.80 1.40
CA ARG A 272 -2.14 32.76 0.29
C ARG A 272 -2.76 32.32 -1.05
N ARG A 273 -2.94 31.02 -1.29
CA ARG A 273 -3.43 30.45 -2.57
C ARG A 273 -4.90 30.05 -2.59
N ARG A 274 -5.61 30.08 -1.47
CA ARG A 274 -7.06 29.80 -1.40
C ARG A 274 -7.93 30.66 -2.32
N ARG A 275 -7.36 31.64 -3.02
CA ARG A 275 -8.07 32.48 -4.02
C ARG A 275 -7.93 31.99 -5.47
N ALA A 276 -7.18 30.95 -5.78
CA ALA A 276 -6.83 30.68 -7.19
C ALA A 276 -6.82 29.22 -7.64
N ALA A 277 -7.18 28.22 -6.84
CA ALA A 277 -7.33 26.84 -7.33
C ALA A 277 -8.25 26.05 -6.40
N HIS A 278 -9.27 25.44 -6.97
CA HIS A 278 -10.07 24.38 -6.35
C HIS A 278 -9.21 23.12 -6.10
N TYR A 279 -8.39 23.17 -5.08
CA TYR A 279 -7.92 21.94 -4.46
C TYR A 279 -8.81 21.72 -3.25
N ALA A 280 -9.89 20.99 -3.46
CA ALA A 280 -10.61 20.40 -2.36
C ALA A 280 -9.59 19.51 -1.62
N VAL A 281 -9.24 19.89 -0.42
CA VAL A 281 -8.62 18.99 0.54
C VAL A 281 -9.66 17.90 0.74
N LEU A 282 -9.33 16.66 0.42
CA LEU A 282 -10.25 15.54 0.64
C LEU A 282 -10.76 15.59 2.08
N PRO A 283 -12.07 15.40 2.32
CA PRO A 283 -12.68 15.60 3.65
C PRO A 283 -12.11 14.72 4.76
N VAL A 284 -11.34 13.69 4.41
CA VAL A 284 -10.70 12.78 5.37
C VAL A 284 -9.64 13.51 6.19
N ALA A 285 -8.98 14.48 5.63
CA ALA A 285 -8.14 15.41 6.39
C ALA A 285 -9.01 16.50 7.05
N GLN A 286 -9.91 16.12 7.95
CA GLN A 286 -10.74 17.08 8.71
C GLN A 286 -9.89 18.16 9.40
N HIS A 287 -8.58 17.97 9.49
CA HIS A 287 -7.63 18.86 10.12
C HIS A 287 -6.47 19.31 9.21
N GLY A 288 -6.49 18.96 7.91
CA GLY A 288 -5.43 19.35 6.97
C GLY A 288 -4.08 18.68 7.21
N VAL A 289 -4.04 17.57 7.93
CA VAL A 289 -2.83 16.84 8.32
C VAL A 289 -2.92 15.42 7.78
N ARG A 290 -1.91 15.02 6.97
CA ARG A 290 -1.78 13.68 6.42
C ARG A 290 -1.00 12.79 7.37
N ALA A 291 -1.33 11.49 7.44
CA ALA A 291 -0.55 10.52 8.20
C ALA A 291 0.80 10.25 7.52
N PHE A 292 1.85 10.14 8.32
CA PHE A 292 3.17 9.81 7.82
C PHE A 292 3.38 8.31 7.77
N VAL A 293 3.82 7.80 6.60
CA VAL A 293 4.15 6.39 6.39
C VAL A 293 5.48 6.25 5.65
N ILE A 294 6.23 5.21 5.96
CA ILE A 294 7.38 4.77 5.17
C ILE A 294 6.89 3.60 4.32
N SER A 295 6.47 3.92 3.11
CA SER A 295 5.79 2.96 2.24
C SER A 295 6.72 2.00 1.51
N GLU A 296 8.05 2.21 1.59
CA GLU A 296 9.08 1.23 1.25
C GLU A 296 10.39 1.56 1.96
N PHE A 297 11.07 0.54 2.49
CA PHE A 297 12.41 0.64 3.06
C PHE A 297 13.05 -0.75 3.22
N GLY A 298 14.32 -0.77 3.61
CA GLY A 298 15.08 -1.98 3.81
C GLY A 298 15.75 -2.44 2.52
N GLY A 299 15.20 -3.44 1.86
CA GLY A 299 15.75 -3.93 0.59
C GLY A 299 17.15 -4.53 0.70
N LEU A 300 17.49 -5.08 1.88
CA LEU A 300 18.79 -5.67 2.17
C LEU A 300 18.90 -7.03 1.50
N ALA A 301 19.90 -7.22 0.65
CA ALA A 301 20.04 -8.41 -0.17
C ALA A 301 20.93 -9.46 0.47
N GLN A 302 20.50 -10.73 0.36
CA GLN A 302 21.27 -11.92 0.73
C GLN A 302 21.11 -13.00 -0.32
N LEU A 303 22.18 -13.33 -1.02
CA LEU A 303 22.21 -14.41 -1.98
C LEU A 303 22.25 -15.77 -1.25
N VAL A 304 21.28 -16.63 -1.54
CA VAL A 304 21.29 -18.04 -1.17
C VAL A 304 21.43 -18.86 -2.45
N ALA A 305 22.64 -19.31 -2.76
CA ALA A 305 23.03 -19.81 -4.08
C ALA A 305 22.12 -20.92 -4.62
N ASP A 306 21.71 -21.89 -3.78
CA ASP A 306 20.89 -23.03 -4.19
C ASP A 306 19.39 -22.67 -4.39
N HIS A 307 19.00 -21.45 -4.04
CA HIS A 307 17.62 -20.97 -4.07
C HIS A 307 17.41 -19.72 -4.91
N ALA A 308 18.48 -19.21 -5.53
CA ALA A 308 18.45 -18.03 -6.37
C ALA A 308 18.40 -18.38 -7.86
N ALA A 309 17.58 -17.67 -8.63
CA ALA A 309 17.52 -17.82 -10.09
C ALA A 309 18.69 -17.13 -10.80
N VAL A 310 19.46 -16.30 -10.09
CA VAL A 310 20.55 -15.48 -10.62
C VAL A 310 21.79 -15.56 -9.74
N SER A 311 22.94 -15.27 -10.33
CA SER A 311 24.24 -15.35 -9.64
C SER A 311 24.70 -14.02 -9.02
N ARG A 312 23.95 -12.93 -9.23
CA ARG A 312 24.27 -11.60 -8.73
C ARG A 312 23.05 -10.97 -8.09
N ALA A 313 23.21 -10.50 -6.86
CA ALA A 313 22.18 -9.77 -6.13
C ALA A 313 22.07 -8.32 -6.61
N TYR A 314 20.85 -7.80 -6.55
CA TYR A 314 20.56 -6.38 -6.48
C TYR A 314 19.87 -6.08 -5.15
N GLY A 315 20.35 -5.05 -4.45
CA GLY A 315 19.80 -4.60 -3.18
C GLY A 315 20.52 -3.36 -2.65
N TYR A 316 20.01 -2.81 -1.56
CA TYR A 316 20.54 -1.58 -0.93
C TYR A 316 21.58 -1.85 0.18
N GLY A 317 21.96 -3.10 0.36
CA GLY A 317 23.02 -3.60 1.20
C GLY A 317 23.18 -5.09 0.91
N GLU A 318 24.41 -5.55 0.74
CA GLU A 318 24.73 -6.96 0.47
C GLU A 318 25.44 -7.54 1.69
N TYR A 319 25.12 -8.78 2.04
CA TYR A 319 25.66 -9.49 3.19
C TYR A 319 26.19 -10.86 2.76
N ASP A 320 27.34 -11.23 3.28
CA ASP A 320 27.99 -12.52 2.97
C ASP A 320 27.41 -13.66 3.80
N SER A 321 26.86 -13.35 4.99
CA SER A 321 26.23 -14.37 5.85
C SER A 321 24.75 -14.06 6.10
N ILE A 322 23.96 -15.12 6.24
CA ILE A 322 22.54 -15.01 6.55
C ILE A 322 22.31 -14.46 7.97
N GLU A 323 23.21 -14.71 8.90
CA GLU A 323 23.16 -14.23 10.29
C GLU A 323 23.38 -12.71 10.34
N ASP A 324 24.36 -12.19 9.62
CA ASP A 324 24.61 -10.75 9.54
C ASP A 324 23.43 -10.04 8.84
N TRP A 325 22.91 -10.65 7.79
CA TRP A 325 21.71 -10.16 7.11
C TRP A 325 20.49 -10.12 8.06
N ARG A 326 20.22 -11.21 8.80
CA ARG A 326 19.13 -11.25 9.79
C ARG A 326 19.28 -10.16 10.85
N THR A 327 20.50 -9.97 11.33
CA THR A 327 20.81 -8.93 12.32
C THR A 327 20.52 -7.54 11.75
N ALA A 328 20.93 -7.30 10.51
CA ALA A 328 20.68 -6.02 9.85
C ALA A 328 19.17 -5.80 9.56
N VAL A 329 18.44 -6.83 9.11
CA VAL A 329 16.99 -6.74 8.90
C VAL A 329 16.26 -6.44 10.21
N ARG A 330 16.59 -7.13 11.31
CA ARG A 330 16.01 -6.84 12.64
C ARG A 330 16.27 -5.39 13.05
N SER A 331 17.51 -4.95 12.92
CA SER A 331 17.90 -3.58 13.29
C SER A 331 17.12 -2.52 12.54
N VAL A 332 16.89 -2.72 11.23
CA VAL A 332 16.14 -1.74 10.42
C VAL A 332 14.62 -1.80 10.71
N LEU A 333 14.08 -2.96 11.04
CA LEU A 333 12.69 -3.11 11.48
C LEU A 333 12.48 -2.43 12.85
N ASP A 334 13.35 -2.71 13.83
CA ASP A 334 13.31 -2.09 15.16
C ASP A 334 13.40 -0.55 15.08
N SER A 335 14.27 -0.06 14.17
CA SER A 335 14.36 1.38 13.90
C SER A 335 13.05 1.95 13.37
N ALA A 336 12.38 1.26 12.45
CA ALA A 336 11.09 1.69 11.92
C ALA A 336 10.00 1.68 13.00
N GLU A 337 9.92 0.62 13.81
CA GLU A 337 8.95 0.49 14.90
C GLU A 337 9.14 1.58 15.95
N SER A 338 10.37 1.93 16.28
CA SER A 338 10.68 3.01 17.22
C SER A 338 10.08 4.36 16.82
N LEU A 339 9.86 4.58 15.52
CA LEU A 339 9.27 5.81 14.98
C LEU A 339 7.76 5.91 15.20
N GLU A 340 7.07 4.85 15.58
CA GLU A 340 5.65 4.90 15.91
C GLU A 340 5.36 5.95 16.98
N SER A 341 6.17 5.95 18.05
CA SER A 341 6.06 6.91 19.15
C SER A 341 6.34 8.36 18.71
N ARG A 342 7.01 8.54 17.58
CA ARG A 342 7.40 9.83 16.97
C ARG A 342 6.46 10.27 15.86
N GLY A 343 5.38 9.53 15.58
CA GLY A 343 4.33 9.90 14.64
C GLY A 343 4.24 9.06 13.37
N LEU A 344 5.10 8.06 13.19
CA LEU A 344 4.92 7.10 12.10
C LEU A 344 3.59 6.37 12.26
N ALA A 345 2.79 6.27 11.19
CA ALA A 345 1.49 5.61 11.20
C ALA A 345 1.55 4.17 10.65
N GLY A 346 2.61 3.84 9.94
CA GLY A 346 2.84 2.51 9.41
C GLY A 346 4.06 2.46 8.50
N TYR A 347 4.52 1.25 8.19
CA TYR A 347 5.65 1.03 7.30
C TYR A 347 5.44 -0.19 6.40
N VAL A 348 6.24 -0.28 5.33
CA VAL A 348 6.31 -1.43 4.42
C VAL A 348 7.77 -1.81 4.19
N TYR A 349 8.17 -2.97 4.70
CA TYR A 349 9.50 -3.55 4.46
C TYR A 349 9.57 -4.21 3.08
N THR A 350 10.65 -4.05 2.34
CA THR A 350 10.90 -4.67 1.04
C THR A 350 11.79 -5.88 1.18
N GLN A 351 11.33 -7.16 1.03
CA GLN A 351 10.00 -7.59 0.61
C GLN A 351 9.68 -9.03 1.05
N VAL A 352 8.50 -9.59 0.66
CA VAL A 352 8.05 -10.95 1.02
C VAL A 352 9.02 -12.01 0.53
N SER A 353 9.35 -12.02 -0.75
CA SER A 353 10.25 -13.02 -1.35
C SER A 353 11.21 -12.37 -2.33
N ASP A 354 12.31 -13.05 -2.60
CA ASP A 354 13.19 -12.69 -3.70
C ASP A 354 12.42 -12.69 -5.03
N VAL A 355 12.78 -11.78 -5.93
CA VAL A 355 12.22 -11.67 -7.28
C VAL A 355 13.37 -11.37 -8.25
N GLU A 356 13.66 -12.31 -9.17
CA GLU A 356 14.75 -12.18 -10.15
C GLU A 356 16.08 -11.80 -9.48
N GLU A 357 16.68 -10.65 -9.81
CA GLU A 357 17.92 -10.14 -9.20
C GLU A 357 17.71 -9.43 -7.85
N GLU A 358 16.50 -9.12 -7.47
CA GLU A 358 16.17 -8.55 -6.16
C GLU A 358 16.17 -9.63 -5.09
N LEU A 359 17.34 -9.95 -4.53
CA LEU A 359 17.51 -10.99 -3.51
C LEU A 359 17.30 -10.44 -2.08
N ASN A 360 16.35 -9.55 -1.91
CA ASN A 360 16.05 -8.81 -0.68
C ASN A 360 14.76 -9.31 0.02
N GLY A 361 14.19 -10.41 -0.43
CA GLY A 361 13.03 -11.03 0.19
C GLY A 361 13.32 -11.62 1.56
N LEU A 362 12.31 -11.67 2.44
CA LEU A 362 12.36 -12.44 3.69
C LEU A 362 12.37 -13.95 3.43
N MET A 363 11.86 -14.36 2.27
CA MET A 363 11.91 -15.73 1.76
C MET A 363 12.68 -15.78 0.44
N THR A 364 13.23 -16.95 0.11
CA THR A 364 13.80 -17.20 -1.21
C THR A 364 12.72 -17.22 -2.30
N TYR A 365 13.11 -17.03 -3.58
CA TYR A 365 12.17 -16.99 -4.70
C TYR A 365 11.30 -18.25 -4.81
N ASP A 366 11.88 -19.41 -4.54
CA ASP A 366 11.19 -20.71 -4.54
C ASP A 366 10.39 -21.00 -3.26
N ARG A 367 10.36 -20.10 -2.27
CA ARG A 367 9.72 -20.22 -0.95
C ARG A 367 10.18 -21.38 -0.09
N ARG A 368 11.28 -22.06 -0.48
CA ARG A 368 11.79 -23.22 0.27
C ARG A 368 12.54 -22.84 1.53
N LEU A 369 13.06 -21.62 1.59
CA LEU A 369 13.75 -21.09 2.75
C LEU A 369 13.14 -19.76 3.19
N ASN A 370 12.69 -19.69 4.44
CA ASN A 370 12.45 -18.43 5.12
C ASN A 370 13.79 -17.92 5.66
N LYS A 371 14.36 -16.91 5.00
CA LYS A 371 15.68 -16.37 5.36
C LYS A 371 15.68 -15.67 6.72
N PHE A 372 14.52 -15.15 7.16
CA PHE A 372 14.38 -14.36 8.38
C PHE A 372 13.94 -15.19 9.60
N ALA A 373 13.18 -16.28 9.40
CA ALA A 373 12.89 -17.22 10.48
C ALA A 373 14.15 -17.93 10.97
N GLN A 374 14.19 -18.23 12.27
CA GLN A 374 15.27 -19.02 12.87
C GLN A 374 15.11 -20.49 12.55
#